data_a03ea565f9416bcf4a2a69d38542aad8
#
_entry.id   a03ea565f9416bcf4a2a69d38542aad8
#
_cell.length_a   1.000
_cell.length_b   1.000
_cell.length_c   1.000
_cell.angle_alpha   90.00
_cell.angle_beta   90.00
_cell.angle_gamma   90.00
#
_symmetry.space_group_name_H-M   'P 1'
#
loop_
_entity.id
_entity.type
_entity.pdbx_description
1 polymer ?
#
loop_
_entity_poly.entity_id
_entity_poly.type
_entity_poly.pdbx_seq_one_letter_code
_entity_poly.pdbx_strand_id
1 'polypeptide(L)'
;MPSGNFERVLDPNSGREIVNPDVFNFVEKEYIMPDTFFQTFYNGIVGGISIMANLLICSGVLGFLESTGAFSAGIHKLVRATKGKELSLVVIMYVLFTIFGVLGYGEGAYPFYGLAVMVIMSAGFDRMTGTAAVILGSCGSFACGMLNMFTTGVSQQIVGLPMFSGMGYRFVVLVVFFTIGLIFLLHYAIKTRKDPTKSYCYEEYKDQDTSASLGEEVPMDWRRVTALIGFLVLTIIQGYGCVVLKWSFPNITAMYIIFMILLAILFGISPNEVCNRFTAGAARVLGPALAIGFANGVMVLLNEANIMDTAVYYMSNALQGKSPMITLLIIYVFVTCLNFFVVSGSGKAVMMMPILSPLGQILGINQQVMVLTYQLGDGLTNYLWPAGAAVACALCGMDFGKWFRFAIKSIGTMMVAAYILIIVANAINYGPF
;
A
#
# COMPACT_ATOMS: atom_id res chain seq x y z
N MET A 1 27.66 6.13 16.41
CA MET A 1 27.73 4.66 16.56
C MET A 1 29.11 4.20 16.18
N PRO A 2 29.65 3.11 16.75
CA PRO A 2 30.82 2.45 16.19
C PRO A 2 30.53 1.92 14.79
N SER A 3 31.55 1.82 13.95
CA SER A 3 31.46 1.24 12.62
C SER A 3 31.83 -0.23 12.65
N GLY A 4 31.16 -1.06 11.85
CA GLY A 4 31.45 -2.48 11.80
C GLY A 4 30.72 -3.18 10.66
N ASN A 5 31.23 -4.33 10.26
CA ASN A 5 30.71 -5.10 9.15
C ASN A 5 30.54 -6.58 9.53
N PHE A 6 29.45 -7.18 9.09
CA PHE A 6 29.32 -8.65 9.06
C PHE A 6 30.10 -9.23 7.88
N GLU A 7 30.65 -10.40 8.07
CA GLU A 7 31.14 -11.20 6.96
C GLU A 7 29.96 -11.58 6.03
N ARG A 8 30.20 -11.58 4.72
CA ARG A 8 29.22 -12.00 3.71
C ARG A 8 29.63 -13.35 3.18
N VAL A 9 28.69 -14.28 3.13
CA VAL A 9 28.89 -15.63 2.59
C VAL A 9 27.85 -15.90 1.51
N LEU A 10 28.22 -16.68 0.48
CA LEU A 10 27.27 -17.09 -0.56
C LEU A 10 26.35 -18.17 0.01
N ASP A 11 25.05 -17.92 -0.03
CA ASP A 11 24.03 -18.93 0.27
C ASP A 11 24.00 -19.97 -0.88
N PRO A 12 24.29 -21.24 -0.62
CA PRO A 12 24.30 -22.29 -1.63
C PRO A 12 22.92 -22.52 -2.28
N ASN A 13 21.83 -22.15 -1.63
CA ASN A 13 20.47 -22.37 -2.12
C ASN A 13 19.98 -21.25 -3.03
N SER A 14 20.33 -20.00 -2.70
CA SER A 14 19.87 -18.81 -3.45
C SER A 14 20.95 -18.22 -4.37
N GLY A 15 22.22 -18.60 -4.20
CA GLY A 15 23.36 -18.02 -4.91
C GLY A 15 23.62 -16.54 -4.57
N ARG A 16 23.12 -16.07 -3.44
CA ARG A 16 23.23 -14.67 -3.00
C ARG A 16 24.16 -14.54 -1.81
N GLU A 17 24.75 -13.35 -1.66
CA GLU A 17 25.47 -13.02 -0.45
C GLU A 17 24.47 -12.81 0.69
N ILE A 18 24.67 -13.56 1.77
CA ILE A 18 23.93 -13.44 3.04
C ILE A 18 24.89 -13.09 4.15
N VAL A 19 24.36 -12.54 5.24
CA VAL A 19 25.13 -12.20 6.42
C VAL A 19 25.54 -13.48 7.17
N ASN A 20 26.83 -13.61 7.48
CA ASN A 20 27.30 -14.60 8.43
C ASN A 20 27.07 -14.06 9.87
N PRO A 21 26.10 -14.63 10.62
CA PRO A 21 25.72 -14.09 11.92
C PRO A 21 26.83 -14.23 12.99
N ASP A 22 27.76 -15.15 12.79
CA ASP A 22 28.77 -15.51 13.78
C ASP A 22 30.00 -14.60 13.71
N VAL A 23 30.18 -13.85 12.61
CA VAL A 23 31.39 -13.04 12.38
C VAL A 23 31.01 -11.58 12.15
N PHE A 24 31.18 -10.78 13.20
CA PHE A 24 31.03 -9.33 13.15
C PHE A 24 32.36 -8.67 13.55
N ASN A 25 32.87 -7.79 12.70
CA ASN A 25 34.13 -7.10 12.90
C ASN A 25 33.88 -5.60 13.08
N PHE A 26 34.36 -5.02 14.20
CA PHE A 26 34.43 -3.57 14.35
C PHE A 26 35.55 -3.04 13.46
N VAL A 27 35.26 -1.98 12.69
CA VAL A 27 36.22 -1.30 11.81
C VAL A 27 36.46 0.13 12.29
N GLU A 28 37.56 0.73 11.81
CA GLU A 28 37.83 2.13 12.09
C GLU A 28 36.70 3.01 11.56
N LYS A 29 36.40 4.06 12.28
CA LYS A 29 35.32 4.99 11.92
C LYS A 29 35.73 5.82 10.72
N GLU A 30 35.01 5.64 9.59
CA GLU A 30 35.16 6.52 8.46
C GLU A 30 34.35 7.80 8.67
N TYR A 31 35.01 8.94 8.44
CA TYR A 31 34.38 10.25 8.51
C TYR A 31 33.90 10.64 7.12
N ILE A 32 32.61 10.84 6.99
CA ILE A 32 31.99 11.27 5.74
C ILE A 32 32.32 12.75 5.54
N MET A 33 32.97 13.06 4.43
CA MET A 33 33.26 14.44 4.04
C MET A 33 31.98 15.15 3.58
N PRO A 34 31.87 16.48 3.73
CA PRO A 34 30.65 17.21 3.36
C PRO A 34 30.24 17.04 1.88
N ASP A 35 31.20 16.95 0.97
CA ASP A 35 30.96 16.71 -0.46
C ASP A 35 30.36 15.32 -0.69
N THR A 36 30.91 14.29 -0.07
CA THR A 36 30.39 12.92 -0.09
C THR A 36 28.98 12.86 0.46
N PHE A 37 28.71 13.57 1.58
CA PHE A 37 27.36 13.66 2.13
C PHE A 37 26.36 14.18 1.12
N PHE A 38 26.66 15.26 0.37
CA PHE A 38 25.74 15.76 -0.65
C PHE A 38 25.66 14.86 -1.89
N GLN A 39 26.72 14.14 -2.24
CA GLN A 39 26.71 13.15 -3.33
C GLN A 39 25.79 11.98 -3.04
N THR A 40 25.56 11.60 -1.77
CA THR A 40 24.65 10.49 -1.41
C THR A 40 23.22 10.73 -1.87
N PHE A 41 22.76 11.98 -1.97
CA PHE A 41 21.44 12.30 -2.52
C PHE A 41 21.34 11.92 -4.01
N TYR A 42 22.35 12.26 -4.79
CA TYR A 42 22.42 11.85 -6.21
C TYR A 42 22.52 10.33 -6.34
N ASN A 43 23.45 9.73 -5.61
CA ASN A 43 23.65 8.27 -5.62
C ASN A 43 22.40 7.52 -5.17
N GLY A 44 21.66 8.07 -4.22
CA GLY A 44 20.39 7.54 -3.75
C GLY A 44 19.30 7.54 -4.83
N ILE A 45 19.19 8.64 -5.58
CA ILE A 45 18.26 8.72 -6.73
C ILE A 45 18.66 7.70 -7.80
N VAL A 46 19.94 7.62 -8.16
CA VAL A 46 20.43 6.68 -9.16
C VAL A 46 20.19 5.23 -8.71
N GLY A 47 20.47 4.90 -7.46
CA GLY A 47 20.21 3.57 -6.89
C GLY A 47 18.72 3.20 -6.82
N GLY A 48 17.85 4.20 -6.56
CA GLY A 48 16.39 4.02 -6.49
C GLY A 48 15.64 4.14 -7.82
N ILE A 49 16.33 4.47 -8.92
CA ILE A 49 15.70 4.88 -10.19
C ILE A 49 14.69 3.86 -10.75
N SER A 50 14.96 2.57 -10.61
CA SER A 50 14.08 1.52 -11.11
C SER A 50 12.71 1.53 -10.41
N ILE A 51 12.71 1.73 -9.10
CA ILE A 51 11.48 1.82 -8.29
C ILE A 51 10.76 3.13 -8.61
N MET A 52 11.50 4.23 -8.65
CA MET A 52 10.96 5.57 -8.95
C MET A 52 10.33 5.62 -10.34
N ALA A 53 11.00 5.09 -11.35
CA ALA A 53 10.51 5.05 -12.74
C ALA A 53 9.22 4.23 -12.83
N ASN A 54 9.18 3.03 -12.21
CA ASN A 54 7.97 2.21 -12.17
C ASN A 54 6.80 2.95 -11.50
N LEU A 55 7.05 3.59 -10.35
CA LEU A 55 6.03 4.36 -9.62
C LEU A 55 5.47 5.50 -10.48
N LEU A 56 6.34 6.32 -11.07
CA LEU A 56 5.94 7.47 -11.89
C LEU A 56 5.17 7.04 -13.14
N ILE A 57 5.65 6.01 -13.85
CA ILE A 57 5.03 5.57 -15.10
C ILE A 57 3.69 4.90 -14.83
N CYS A 58 3.61 3.97 -13.89
CA CYS A 58 2.35 3.31 -13.56
C CYS A 58 1.30 4.33 -13.08
N SER A 59 1.68 5.26 -12.20
CA SER A 59 0.74 6.30 -11.73
C SER A 59 0.33 7.26 -12.85
N GLY A 60 1.24 7.59 -13.77
CA GLY A 60 0.91 8.38 -14.96
C GLY A 60 -0.15 7.70 -15.83
N VAL A 61 0.00 6.39 -16.08
CA VAL A 61 -0.95 5.60 -16.86
C VAL A 61 -2.30 5.48 -16.15
N LEU A 62 -2.29 5.28 -14.84
CA LEU A 62 -3.52 5.21 -14.05
C LEU A 62 -4.25 6.56 -14.02
N GLY A 63 -3.52 7.68 -13.90
CA GLY A 63 -4.09 9.03 -14.03
C GLY A 63 -4.66 9.29 -15.42
N PHE A 64 -4.02 8.78 -16.47
CA PHE A 64 -4.54 8.83 -17.83
C PHE A 64 -5.86 8.05 -17.95
N LEU A 65 -5.93 6.81 -17.45
CA LEU A 65 -7.17 6.01 -17.42
C LEU A 65 -8.29 6.74 -16.66
N GLU A 66 -7.98 7.31 -15.49
CA GLU A 66 -8.93 8.10 -14.70
C GLU A 66 -9.49 9.27 -15.50
N SER A 67 -8.64 9.99 -16.24
CA SER A 67 -9.02 11.15 -17.06
C SER A 67 -9.99 10.82 -18.20
N THR A 68 -10.16 9.53 -18.56
CA THR A 68 -11.15 9.07 -19.54
C THR A 68 -12.59 9.08 -18.98
N GLY A 69 -12.76 9.25 -17.67
CA GLY A 69 -14.04 9.17 -17.00
C GLY A 69 -14.59 7.75 -16.87
N ALA A 70 -13.81 6.72 -17.19
CA ALA A 70 -14.27 5.32 -17.14
C ALA A 70 -14.68 4.89 -15.73
N PHE A 71 -13.90 5.24 -14.71
CA PHE A 71 -14.24 4.91 -13.32
C PHE A 71 -15.50 5.64 -12.84
N SER A 72 -15.61 6.96 -13.12
CA SER A 72 -16.80 7.74 -12.75
C SER A 72 -18.08 7.17 -13.41
N ALA A 73 -18.01 6.86 -14.70
CA ALA A 73 -19.14 6.23 -15.41
C ALA A 73 -19.51 4.87 -14.81
N GLY A 74 -18.52 4.07 -14.41
CA GLY A 74 -18.72 2.79 -13.73
C GLY A 74 -19.47 2.95 -12.40
N ILE A 75 -19.07 3.90 -11.59
CA ILE A 75 -19.72 4.20 -10.30
C ILE A 75 -21.16 4.66 -10.53
N HIS A 76 -21.42 5.60 -11.45
CA HIS A 76 -22.78 6.04 -11.75
C HIS A 76 -23.70 4.89 -12.21
N LYS A 77 -23.18 3.96 -13.04
CA LYS A 77 -23.92 2.77 -13.47
C LYS A 77 -24.23 1.85 -12.28
N LEU A 78 -23.30 1.65 -11.35
CA LEU A 78 -23.53 0.86 -10.13
C LEU A 78 -24.64 1.46 -9.27
N VAL A 79 -24.66 2.76 -9.07
CA VAL A 79 -25.72 3.46 -8.32
C VAL A 79 -27.11 3.16 -8.90
N ARG A 80 -27.25 3.28 -10.22
CA ARG A 80 -28.51 3.00 -10.89
C ARG A 80 -28.96 1.54 -10.74
N ALA A 81 -28.00 0.61 -10.83
CA ALA A 81 -28.27 -0.83 -10.73
C ALA A 81 -28.68 -1.27 -9.31
N THR A 82 -28.33 -0.50 -8.28
CA THR A 82 -28.61 -0.82 -6.86
C THR A 82 -29.78 -0.04 -6.26
N LYS A 83 -30.51 0.73 -7.05
CA LYS A 83 -31.69 1.48 -6.61
C LYS A 83 -32.74 0.53 -5.97
N GLY A 84 -33.16 0.81 -4.74
CA GLY A 84 -34.03 -0.04 -3.95
C GLY A 84 -33.33 -1.17 -3.15
N LYS A 85 -32.01 -1.27 -3.24
CA LYS A 85 -31.17 -2.21 -2.46
C LYS A 85 -29.97 -1.48 -1.85
N GLU A 86 -30.25 -0.45 -1.05
CA GLU A 86 -29.27 0.52 -0.61
C GLU A 86 -28.11 -0.11 0.20
N LEU A 87 -28.41 -1.13 1.03
CA LEU A 87 -27.35 -1.83 1.77
C LEU A 87 -26.38 -2.58 0.84
N SER A 88 -26.91 -3.11 -0.29
CA SER A 88 -26.06 -3.75 -1.29
C SER A 88 -25.11 -2.75 -1.95
N LEU A 89 -25.52 -1.48 -2.09
CA LEU A 89 -24.65 -0.43 -2.61
C LEU A 89 -23.43 -0.20 -1.69
N VAL A 90 -23.66 -0.17 -0.37
CA VAL A 90 -22.57 -0.04 0.61
C VAL A 90 -21.56 -1.18 0.47
N VAL A 91 -22.05 -2.43 0.34
CA VAL A 91 -21.21 -3.61 0.14
C VAL A 91 -20.45 -3.54 -1.19
N ILE A 92 -21.10 -3.16 -2.28
CA ILE A 92 -20.47 -3.06 -3.60
C ILE A 92 -19.37 -2.01 -3.59
N MET A 93 -19.61 -0.84 -2.97
CA MET A 93 -18.58 0.19 -2.82
C MET A 93 -17.41 -0.31 -1.97
N TYR A 94 -17.68 -1.00 -0.87
CA TYR A 94 -16.63 -1.62 -0.06
C TYR A 94 -15.79 -2.62 -0.85
N VAL A 95 -16.41 -3.48 -1.66
CA VAL A 95 -15.72 -4.43 -2.54
C VAL A 95 -14.91 -3.71 -3.61
N LEU A 96 -15.44 -2.65 -4.22
CA LEU A 96 -14.71 -1.85 -5.22
C LEU A 96 -13.42 -1.27 -4.65
N PHE A 97 -13.49 -0.65 -3.47
CA PHE A 97 -12.31 -0.10 -2.80
C PHE A 97 -11.38 -1.18 -2.25
N THR A 98 -11.89 -2.37 -1.92
CA THR A 98 -11.07 -3.55 -1.63
C THR A 98 -10.25 -3.95 -2.86
N ILE A 99 -10.82 -3.96 -4.05
CA ILE A 99 -10.09 -4.24 -5.29
C ILE A 99 -8.98 -3.21 -5.51
N PHE A 100 -9.27 -1.91 -5.34
CA PHE A 100 -8.23 -0.87 -5.45
C PHE A 100 -7.08 -1.07 -4.45
N GLY A 101 -7.40 -1.42 -3.21
CA GLY A 101 -6.37 -1.69 -2.20
C GLY A 101 -5.54 -2.94 -2.50
N VAL A 102 -6.15 -4.05 -2.99
CA VAL A 102 -5.43 -5.27 -3.42
C VAL A 102 -4.39 -4.95 -4.49
N LEU A 103 -4.75 -4.06 -5.42
CA LEU A 103 -3.87 -3.61 -6.51
C LEU A 103 -2.78 -2.63 -6.04
N GLY A 104 -2.81 -2.25 -4.77
CA GLY A 104 -1.88 -1.27 -4.23
C GLY A 104 -2.17 0.16 -4.73
N TYR A 105 -3.40 0.43 -5.19
CA TYR A 105 -3.75 1.71 -5.82
C TYR A 105 -3.61 2.91 -4.87
N GLY A 106 -3.62 2.68 -3.54
CA GLY A 106 -3.30 3.67 -2.51
C GLY A 106 -3.90 5.04 -2.77
N GLU A 107 -3.05 6.05 -2.85
CA GLU A 107 -3.44 7.43 -3.12
C GLU A 107 -4.09 7.66 -4.50
N GLY A 108 -3.88 6.75 -5.46
CA GLY A 108 -4.55 6.78 -6.76
C GLY A 108 -6.07 6.62 -6.68
N ALA A 109 -6.59 6.04 -5.60
CA ALA A 109 -8.02 5.92 -5.36
C ALA A 109 -8.66 7.20 -4.77
N TYR A 110 -7.88 8.15 -4.28
CA TYR A 110 -8.34 9.36 -3.59
C TYR A 110 -9.35 10.20 -4.37
N PRO A 111 -9.22 10.44 -5.70
CA PRO A 111 -10.21 11.18 -6.45
C PRO A 111 -11.63 10.61 -6.40
N PHE A 112 -11.75 9.30 -6.15
CA PHE A 112 -13.03 8.60 -6.08
C PHE A 112 -13.65 8.58 -4.68
N TYR A 113 -12.92 8.99 -3.64
CA TYR A 113 -13.38 8.94 -2.26
C TYR A 113 -14.62 9.80 -2.02
N GLY A 114 -14.54 11.08 -2.37
CA GLY A 114 -15.66 12.00 -2.20
C GLY A 114 -16.89 11.58 -3.00
N LEU A 115 -16.71 11.13 -4.25
CA LEU A 115 -17.79 10.64 -5.08
C LEU A 115 -18.47 9.41 -4.46
N ALA A 116 -17.70 8.41 -4.02
CA ALA A 116 -18.25 7.21 -3.41
C ALA A 116 -19.02 7.50 -2.10
N VAL A 117 -18.49 8.43 -1.28
CA VAL A 117 -19.18 8.88 -0.06
C VAL A 117 -20.50 9.55 -0.41
N MET A 118 -20.55 10.48 -1.39
CA MET A 118 -21.78 11.14 -1.83
C MET A 118 -22.80 10.13 -2.34
N VAL A 119 -22.36 9.10 -3.08
CA VAL A 119 -23.19 8.02 -3.56
C VAL A 119 -23.86 7.27 -2.42
N ILE A 120 -23.12 6.92 -1.37
CA ILE A 120 -23.66 6.22 -0.21
C ILE A 120 -24.61 7.12 0.59
N MET A 121 -24.28 8.42 0.69
CA MET A 121 -25.15 9.41 1.33
C MET A 121 -26.46 9.60 0.58
N SER A 122 -26.45 9.64 -0.75
CA SER A 122 -27.67 9.73 -1.57
C SER A 122 -28.60 8.51 -1.43
N ALA A 123 -28.06 7.37 -1.00
CA ALA A 123 -28.84 6.17 -0.66
C ALA A 123 -29.40 6.20 0.78
N GLY A 124 -29.30 7.31 1.50
CA GLY A 124 -29.87 7.53 2.83
C GLY A 124 -29.00 7.02 3.98
N PHE A 125 -27.70 6.82 3.78
CA PHE A 125 -26.74 6.55 4.85
C PHE A 125 -26.01 7.83 5.27
N ASP A 126 -25.44 7.80 6.47
CA ASP A 126 -24.63 8.90 6.97
C ASP A 126 -23.23 8.93 6.31
N ARG A 127 -22.56 10.06 6.41
CA ARG A 127 -21.21 10.27 5.87
C ARG A 127 -20.19 9.28 6.42
N MET A 128 -20.31 8.88 7.70
CA MET A 128 -19.41 7.90 8.31
C MET A 128 -19.53 6.53 7.64
N THR A 129 -20.74 6.08 7.29
CA THR A 129 -20.93 4.83 6.52
C THR A 129 -20.22 4.90 5.19
N GLY A 130 -20.36 6.03 4.46
CA GLY A 130 -19.66 6.25 3.20
C GLY A 130 -18.13 6.21 3.37
N THR A 131 -17.62 6.97 4.32
CA THR A 131 -16.19 7.02 4.65
C THR A 131 -15.65 5.65 5.06
N ALA A 132 -16.39 4.92 5.90
CA ALA A 132 -16.00 3.58 6.35
C ALA A 132 -15.97 2.57 5.19
N ALA A 133 -16.93 2.62 4.26
CA ALA A 133 -16.94 1.74 3.09
C ALA A 133 -15.68 1.93 2.23
N VAL A 134 -15.29 3.18 2.00
CA VAL A 134 -14.13 3.54 1.19
C VAL A 134 -12.82 3.22 1.90
N ILE A 135 -12.65 3.75 3.11
CA ILE A 135 -11.36 3.66 3.81
C ILE A 135 -11.10 2.23 4.32
N LEU A 136 -12.08 1.54 4.93
CA LEU A 136 -11.85 0.16 5.39
C LEU A 136 -11.66 -0.81 4.22
N GLY A 137 -12.37 -0.58 3.10
CA GLY A 137 -12.15 -1.34 1.87
C GLY A 137 -10.71 -1.23 1.39
N SER A 138 -10.20 0.00 1.28
CA SER A 138 -8.82 0.26 0.86
C SER A 138 -7.77 -0.20 1.89
N CYS A 139 -8.02 0.03 3.18
CA CYS A 139 -7.06 -0.19 4.26
C CYS A 139 -6.64 -1.65 4.39
N GLY A 140 -7.59 -2.54 4.68
CA GLY A 140 -7.28 -3.96 4.91
C GLY A 140 -6.72 -4.65 3.68
N SER A 141 -7.22 -4.29 2.50
CA SER A 141 -6.77 -4.85 1.23
C SER A 141 -5.40 -4.35 0.79
N PHE A 142 -5.08 -3.08 1.01
CA PHE A 142 -3.72 -2.55 0.81
C PHE A 142 -2.73 -3.21 1.76
N ALA A 143 -3.12 -3.39 3.03
CA ALA A 143 -2.28 -4.00 4.06
C ALA A 143 -1.97 -5.47 3.79
N CYS A 144 -2.88 -6.25 3.17
CA CYS A 144 -2.57 -7.63 2.81
C CYS A 144 -1.43 -7.75 1.80
N GLY A 145 -1.21 -6.72 0.99
CA GLY A 145 -0.10 -6.60 0.06
C GLY A 145 -0.07 -7.66 -1.04
N MET A 146 -1.25 -8.14 -1.49
CA MET A 146 -1.34 -9.27 -2.41
C MET A 146 -0.74 -8.97 -3.79
N LEU A 147 -1.14 -7.85 -4.41
CA LEU A 147 -0.62 -7.33 -5.69
C LEU A 147 -0.06 -5.92 -5.55
N ASN A 148 0.29 -5.52 -4.34
CA ASN A 148 0.82 -4.20 -4.05
C ASN A 148 2.28 -4.10 -4.49
N MET A 149 2.50 -3.50 -5.66
CA MET A 149 3.85 -3.31 -6.21
C MET A 149 4.67 -2.28 -5.44
N PHE A 150 4.03 -1.34 -4.75
CA PHE A 150 4.70 -0.19 -4.12
C PHE A 150 5.29 -0.51 -2.74
N THR A 151 4.74 -1.48 -2.06
CA THR A 151 5.23 -1.91 -0.73
C THR A 151 5.74 -3.34 -0.76
N THR A 152 4.87 -4.32 -0.99
CA THR A 152 5.24 -5.73 -1.03
C THR A 152 6.21 -6.03 -2.17
N GLY A 153 5.94 -5.54 -3.39
CA GLY A 153 6.81 -5.76 -4.54
C GLY A 153 8.20 -5.17 -4.32
N VAL A 154 8.28 -3.93 -3.81
CA VAL A 154 9.55 -3.28 -3.44
C VAL A 154 10.28 -4.08 -2.37
N SER A 155 9.60 -4.46 -1.29
CA SER A 155 10.19 -5.22 -0.19
C SER A 155 10.73 -6.56 -0.67
N GLN A 156 9.94 -7.32 -1.44
CA GLN A 156 10.35 -8.61 -1.99
C GLN A 156 11.54 -8.48 -2.94
N GLN A 157 11.58 -7.44 -3.76
CA GLN A 157 12.72 -7.22 -4.65
C GLN A 157 14.00 -6.94 -3.86
N ILE A 158 13.93 -6.11 -2.81
CA ILE A 158 15.11 -5.76 -1.99
C ILE A 158 15.65 -7.01 -1.29
N VAL A 159 14.78 -7.83 -0.70
CA VAL A 159 15.21 -9.07 0.00
C VAL A 159 15.44 -10.24 -0.95
N GLY A 160 15.25 -10.03 -2.25
CA GLY A 160 15.54 -11.01 -3.27
C GLY A 160 14.52 -12.14 -3.43
N LEU A 161 13.30 -11.92 -2.98
CA LEU A 161 12.19 -12.84 -3.23
C LEU A 161 11.53 -12.55 -4.60
N PRO A 162 10.94 -13.57 -5.24
CA PRO A 162 10.12 -13.35 -6.42
C PRO A 162 8.96 -12.41 -6.11
N MET A 163 8.67 -11.47 -7.01
CA MET A 163 7.57 -10.51 -6.81
C MET A 163 6.23 -11.24 -6.64
N PHE A 164 5.45 -10.77 -5.67
CA PHE A 164 4.15 -11.31 -5.27
C PHE A 164 4.17 -12.80 -4.90
N SER A 165 5.37 -13.38 -4.64
CA SER A 165 5.46 -14.72 -4.05
C SER A 165 4.72 -14.76 -2.70
N GLY A 166 4.20 -15.93 -2.35
CA GLY A 166 3.41 -16.10 -1.14
C GLY A 166 1.98 -15.55 -1.22
N MET A 167 1.45 -15.30 -2.42
CA MET A 167 0.11 -14.73 -2.64
C MET A 167 -1.01 -15.53 -1.95
N GLY A 168 -0.90 -16.86 -1.87
CA GLY A 168 -1.92 -17.70 -1.23
C GLY A 168 -2.18 -17.35 0.21
N TYR A 169 -1.13 -17.14 1.01
CA TYR A 169 -1.29 -16.72 2.40
C TYR A 169 -1.79 -15.27 2.52
N ARG A 170 -1.33 -14.38 1.65
CA ARG A 170 -1.81 -12.98 1.59
C ARG A 170 -3.29 -12.91 1.21
N PHE A 171 -3.80 -13.88 0.44
CA PHE A 171 -5.24 -14.01 0.21
C PHE A 171 -6.00 -14.38 1.49
N VAL A 172 -5.45 -15.26 2.34
CA VAL A 172 -6.04 -15.54 3.67
C VAL A 172 -6.07 -14.26 4.51
N VAL A 173 -4.98 -13.49 4.53
CA VAL A 173 -4.92 -12.19 5.23
C VAL A 173 -6.01 -11.24 4.70
N LEU A 174 -6.17 -11.16 3.37
CA LEU A 174 -7.23 -10.37 2.73
C LEU A 174 -8.61 -10.77 3.21
N VAL A 175 -8.93 -12.07 3.21
CA VAL A 175 -10.24 -12.57 3.64
C VAL A 175 -10.52 -12.19 5.10
N VAL A 176 -9.53 -12.31 5.98
CA VAL A 176 -9.67 -11.94 7.40
C VAL A 176 -9.95 -10.43 7.53
N PHE A 177 -9.15 -9.59 6.90
CA PHE A 177 -9.32 -8.13 7.00
C PHE A 177 -10.60 -7.64 6.32
N PHE A 178 -10.93 -8.21 5.16
CA PHE A 178 -12.18 -7.94 4.46
C PHE A 178 -13.38 -8.26 5.36
N THR A 179 -13.37 -9.42 6.00
CA THR A 179 -14.47 -9.84 6.89
C THR A 179 -14.59 -8.94 8.10
N ILE A 180 -13.48 -8.62 8.77
CA ILE A 180 -13.48 -7.69 9.92
C ILE A 180 -14.05 -6.32 9.48
N GLY A 181 -13.52 -5.74 8.42
CA GLY A 181 -13.97 -4.43 7.93
C GLY A 181 -15.44 -4.43 7.54
N LEU A 182 -15.91 -5.48 6.84
CA LEU A 182 -17.29 -5.62 6.43
C LEU A 182 -18.24 -5.74 7.63
N ILE A 183 -17.86 -6.51 8.66
CA ILE A 183 -18.66 -6.64 9.90
C ILE A 183 -18.82 -5.28 10.59
N PHE A 184 -17.72 -4.54 10.79
CA PHE A 184 -17.77 -3.20 11.41
C PHE A 184 -18.61 -2.23 10.57
N LEU A 185 -18.42 -2.22 9.26
CA LEU A 185 -19.16 -1.38 8.32
C LEU A 185 -20.66 -1.67 8.37
N LEU A 186 -21.06 -2.92 8.18
CA LEU A 186 -22.48 -3.30 8.14
C LEU A 186 -23.16 -3.14 9.49
N HIS A 187 -22.47 -3.51 10.59
CA HIS A 187 -23.00 -3.29 11.93
C HIS A 187 -23.29 -1.81 12.17
N TYR A 188 -22.38 -0.93 11.79
CA TYR A 188 -22.55 0.51 11.93
C TYR A 188 -23.67 1.03 11.03
N ALA A 189 -23.67 0.69 9.73
CA ALA A 189 -24.65 1.15 8.77
C ALA A 189 -26.08 0.75 9.14
N ILE A 190 -26.28 -0.50 9.59
CA ILE A 190 -27.61 -0.99 10.03
C ILE A 190 -28.05 -0.29 11.32
N LYS A 191 -27.12 -0.10 12.26
CA LYS A 191 -27.39 0.56 13.55
C LYS A 191 -27.82 2.01 13.36
N THR A 192 -27.10 2.78 12.55
CA THR A 192 -27.39 4.20 12.32
C THR A 192 -28.62 4.42 11.42
N ARG A 193 -28.89 3.48 10.51
CA ARG A 193 -30.12 3.53 9.72
C ARG A 193 -31.39 3.29 10.56
N LYS A 194 -31.29 2.42 11.60
CA LYS A 194 -32.40 2.17 12.53
C LYS A 194 -32.58 3.32 13.52
N ASP A 195 -31.49 3.92 13.95
CA ASP A 195 -31.47 4.98 14.95
C ASP A 195 -30.40 6.01 14.57
N PRO A 196 -30.79 7.07 13.82
CA PRO A 196 -29.88 8.11 13.36
C PRO A 196 -29.10 8.80 14.49
N THR A 197 -29.65 8.84 15.71
CA THR A 197 -28.99 9.49 16.87
C THR A 197 -27.68 8.80 17.27
N LYS A 198 -27.48 7.56 16.83
CA LYS A 198 -26.24 6.78 17.06
C LYS A 198 -25.14 7.02 16.03
N SER A 199 -25.40 7.89 15.05
CA SER A 199 -24.39 8.30 14.08
C SER A 199 -23.32 9.19 14.72
N TYR A 200 -22.05 8.96 14.39
CA TYR A 200 -20.96 9.88 14.73
C TYR A 200 -21.09 11.25 14.02
N CYS A 201 -21.92 11.32 12.99
CA CYS A 201 -22.20 12.51 12.18
C CYS A 201 -23.65 12.96 12.30
N TYR A 202 -24.31 12.74 13.45
CA TYR A 202 -25.75 12.99 13.63
C TYR A 202 -26.15 14.42 13.27
N GLU A 203 -25.40 15.42 13.67
CA GLU A 203 -25.71 16.83 13.38
C GLU A 203 -25.73 17.15 11.89
N GLU A 204 -24.88 16.48 11.10
CA GLU A 204 -24.86 16.60 9.65
C GLU A 204 -25.93 15.72 9.01
N TYR A 205 -26.21 14.57 9.60
CA TYR A 205 -27.10 13.55 9.06
C TYR A 205 -28.56 13.96 9.18
N LYS A 206 -28.97 14.62 10.27
CA LYS A 206 -30.36 15.11 10.46
C LYS A 206 -30.79 16.14 9.42
N ASP A 207 -29.83 16.96 8.95
CA ASP A 207 -30.05 18.04 7.98
C ASP A 207 -29.63 17.64 6.55
N GLN A 208 -29.32 16.35 6.33
CA GLN A 208 -28.84 15.85 5.05
C GLN A 208 -29.93 15.90 3.98
N ASP A 209 -29.68 16.70 2.95
CA ASP A 209 -30.50 16.65 1.73
C ASP A 209 -30.11 15.43 0.89
N THR A 210 -31.00 14.43 0.85
CA THR A 210 -30.80 13.20 0.09
C THR A 210 -30.90 13.42 -1.45
N SER A 211 -31.31 14.64 -1.87
CA SER A 211 -31.37 15.03 -3.28
C SER A 211 -30.07 15.57 -3.83
N ALA A 212 -28.99 15.59 -3.05
CA ALA A 212 -27.69 16.10 -3.48
C ALA A 212 -27.24 15.43 -4.79
N SER A 213 -27.06 16.24 -5.80
CA SER A 213 -26.71 15.79 -7.16
C SER A 213 -25.37 15.07 -7.16
N LEU A 214 -25.30 13.90 -7.75
CA LEU A 214 -24.09 13.10 -7.92
C LEU A 214 -23.04 13.72 -8.87
N GLY A 215 -23.12 15.03 -9.13
CA GLY A 215 -22.33 15.71 -10.16
C GLY A 215 -22.82 15.44 -11.57
N GLU A 216 -22.11 15.94 -12.59
CA GLU A 216 -22.45 15.67 -13.98
C GLU A 216 -22.35 14.16 -14.28
N GLU A 217 -23.43 13.60 -14.84
CA GLU A 217 -23.47 12.21 -15.23
C GLU A 217 -22.52 11.93 -16.39
N VAL A 218 -21.50 11.12 -16.14
CA VAL A 218 -20.64 10.59 -17.20
C VAL A 218 -21.32 9.33 -17.78
N PRO A 219 -21.80 9.38 -19.02
CA PRO A 219 -22.50 8.23 -19.63
C PRO A 219 -21.52 7.06 -19.82
N MET A 220 -22.02 5.84 -19.53
CA MET A 220 -21.25 4.62 -19.75
C MET A 220 -21.36 4.22 -21.23
N ASP A 221 -20.38 4.60 -22.02
CA ASP A 221 -20.24 4.18 -23.41
C ASP A 221 -19.36 2.92 -23.57
N TRP A 222 -19.37 2.33 -24.76
CA TRP A 222 -18.61 1.12 -25.05
C TRP A 222 -17.09 1.31 -24.85
N ARG A 223 -16.54 2.52 -25.09
CA ARG A 223 -15.11 2.83 -24.91
C ARG A 223 -14.72 2.74 -23.44
N ARG A 224 -15.55 3.31 -22.56
CA ARG A 224 -15.32 3.27 -21.10
C ARG A 224 -15.48 1.85 -20.54
N VAL A 225 -16.46 1.07 -21.05
CA VAL A 225 -16.58 -0.35 -20.72
C VAL A 225 -15.32 -1.11 -21.12
N THR A 226 -14.84 -0.91 -22.35
CA THR A 226 -13.62 -1.54 -22.85
C THR A 226 -12.40 -1.14 -22.03
N ALA A 227 -12.29 0.13 -21.62
CA ALA A 227 -11.21 0.61 -20.77
C ALA A 227 -11.19 -0.07 -19.39
N LEU A 228 -12.36 -0.24 -18.74
CA LEU A 228 -12.46 -0.94 -17.46
C LEU A 228 -12.16 -2.44 -17.58
N ILE A 229 -12.67 -3.10 -18.63
CA ILE A 229 -12.34 -4.49 -18.91
C ILE A 229 -10.83 -4.62 -19.21
N GLY A 230 -10.28 -3.72 -20.03
CA GLY A 230 -8.86 -3.67 -20.32
C GLY A 230 -8.00 -3.53 -19.07
N PHE A 231 -8.41 -2.68 -18.12
CA PHE A 231 -7.74 -2.53 -16.83
C PHE A 231 -7.81 -3.81 -15.98
N LEU A 232 -8.96 -4.50 -15.97
CA LEU A 232 -9.08 -5.78 -15.29
C LEU A 232 -8.16 -6.85 -15.93
N VAL A 233 -8.11 -6.91 -17.24
CA VAL A 233 -7.23 -7.82 -18.00
C VAL A 233 -5.77 -7.48 -17.72
N LEU A 234 -5.39 -6.21 -17.74
CA LEU A 234 -4.05 -5.72 -17.36
C LEU A 234 -3.64 -6.26 -15.98
N THR A 235 -4.54 -6.16 -15.01
CA THR A 235 -4.30 -6.63 -13.63
C THR A 235 -4.09 -8.13 -13.57
N ILE A 236 -4.90 -8.91 -14.29
CA ILE A 236 -4.78 -10.37 -14.36
C ILE A 236 -3.44 -10.75 -15.00
N ILE A 237 -3.07 -10.10 -16.12
CA ILE A 237 -1.79 -10.32 -16.81
C ILE A 237 -0.62 -9.95 -15.90
N GLN A 238 -0.70 -8.85 -15.15
CA GLN A 238 0.32 -8.46 -14.18
C GLN A 238 0.50 -9.54 -13.11
N GLY A 239 -0.59 -10.01 -12.51
CA GLY A 239 -0.53 -11.06 -11.50
C GLY A 239 0.09 -12.35 -12.03
N TYR A 240 -0.35 -12.82 -13.18
CA TYR A 240 0.21 -13.99 -13.86
C TYR A 240 1.69 -13.78 -14.22
N GLY A 241 2.02 -12.64 -14.82
CA GLY A 241 3.38 -12.28 -15.21
C GLY A 241 4.35 -12.29 -14.02
N CYS A 242 3.96 -11.71 -12.91
CA CYS A 242 4.82 -11.65 -11.71
C CYS A 242 4.97 -13.03 -11.05
N VAL A 243 3.89 -13.79 -10.91
CA VAL A 243 3.91 -15.08 -10.19
C VAL A 243 4.53 -16.19 -11.03
N VAL A 244 4.11 -16.32 -12.30
CA VAL A 244 4.51 -17.43 -13.17
C VAL A 244 5.74 -17.10 -14.00
N LEU A 245 5.76 -15.91 -14.63
CA LEU A 245 6.85 -15.50 -15.53
C LEU A 245 7.98 -14.77 -14.81
N LYS A 246 7.85 -14.55 -13.48
CA LYS A 246 8.86 -13.86 -12.66
C LYS A 246 9.18 -12.44 -13.16
N TRP A 247 8.17 -11.72 -13.64
CA TRP A 247 8.31 -10.34 -14.10
C TRP A 247 8.86 -9.44 -12.98
N SER A 248 9.65 -8.46 -13.41
CA SER A 248 10.18 -7.37 -12.58
C SER A 248 9.60 -6.03 -13.01
N PHE A 249 10.01 -4.94 -12.39
CA PHE A 249 9.47 -3.60 -12.67
C PHE A 249 9.51 -3.20 -14.15
N PRO A 250 10.60 -3.43 -14.93
CA PRO A 250 10.60 -3.09 -16.35
C PRO A 250 9.48 -3.75 -17.15
N ASN A 251 9.17 -5.01 -16.88
CA ASN A 251 8.08 -5.73 -17.56
C ASN A 251 6.71 -5.13 -17.24
N ILE A 252 6.47 -4.84 -15.95
CA ILE A 252 5.24 -4.21 -15.48
C ILE A 252 5.09 -2.84 -16.14
N THR A 253 6.14 -2.02 -16.08
CA THR A 253 6.17 -0.68 -16.67
C THR A 253 5.85 -0.70 -18.16
N ALA A 254 6.49 -1.60 -18.91
CA ALA A 254 6.23 -1.76 -20.34
C ALA A 254 4.77 -2.13 -20.64
N MET A 255 4.19 -3.04 -19.86
CA MET A 255 2.80 -3.45 -20.00
C MET A 255 1.83 -2.26 -19.74
N TYR A 256 2.10 -1.41 -18.74
CA TYR A 256 1.30 -0.21 -18.46
C TYR A 256 1.41 0.80 -19.61
N ILE A 257 2.59 1.01 -20.19
CA ILE A 257 2.77 1.91 -21.34
C ILE A 257 1.97 1.40 -22.55
N ILE A 258 2.04 0.09 -22.85
CA ILE A 258 1.24 -0.51 -23.92
C ILE A 258 -0.24 -0.28 -23.68
N PHE A 259 -0.72 -0.49 -22.46
CA PHE A 259 -2.11 -0.25 -22.09
C PHE A 259 -2.52 1.21 -22.32
N MET A 260 -1.68 2.19 -21.94
CA MET A 260 -1.94 3.61 -22.19
C MET A 260 -2.07 3.92 -23.68
N ILE A 261 -1.19 3.36 -24.52
CA ILE A 261 -1.23 3.55 -25.98
C ILE A 261 -2.55 2.99 -26.54
N LEU A 262 -2.96 1.79 -26.11
CA LEU A 262 -4.22 1.19 -26.51
C LEU A 262 -5.43 2.04 -26.10
N LEU A 263 -5.40 2.62 -24.88
CA LEU A 263 -6.44 3.55 -24.44
C LEU A 263 -6.44 4.82 -25.25
N ALA A 264 -5.28 5.38 -25.58
CA ALA A 264 -5.17 6.60 -26.40
C ALA A 264 -5.80 6.40 -27.79
N ILE A 265 -5.54 5.25 -28.41
CA ILE A 265 -6.15 4.85 -29.69
C ILE A 265 -7.66 4.68 -29.54
N LEU A 266 -8.11 3.96 -28.51
CA LEU A 266 -9.54 3.68 -28.23
C LEU A 266 -10.35 4.97 -28.07
N PHE A 267 -9.79 5.98 -27.38
CA PHE A 267 -10.48 7.25 -27.14
C PHE A 267 -10.18 8.31 -28.22
N GLY A 268 -9.26 8.06 -29.14
CA GLY A 268 -8.85 9.03 -30.18
C GLY A 268 -8.15 10.25 -29.59
N ILE A 269 -7.36 10.07 -28.53
CA ILE A 269 -6.67 11.15 -27.82
C ILE A 269 -5.35 11.44 -28.54
N SER A 270 -5.09 12.72 -28.80
CA SER A 270 -3.87 13.16 -29.50
C SER A 270 -2.61 12.88 -28.64
N PRO A 271 -1.44 12.67 -29.26
CA PRO A 271 -0.19 12.43 -28.54
C PRO A 271 0.15 13.52 -27.51
N ASN A 272 -0.07 14.80 -27.84
CA ASN A 272 0.17 15.89 -26.90
C ASN A 272 -0.72 15.80 -25.67
N GLU A 273 -1.98 15.49 -25.88
CA GLU A 273 -2.94 15.32 -24.78
C GLU A 273 -2.66 14.08 -23.94
N VAL A 274 -2.16 12.98 -24.55
CA VAL A 274 -1.66 11.81 -23.84
C VAL A 274 -0.54 12.20 -22.88
N CYS A 275 0.45 12.97 -23.36
CA CYS A 275 1.55 13.45 -22.53
C CYS A 275 1.06 14.33 -21.38
N ASN A 276 0.12 15.25 -21.62
CA ASN A 276 -0.42 16.15 -20.59
C ASN A 276 -1.12 15.34 -19.48
N ARG A 277 -2.01 14.43 -19.84
CA ARG A 277 -2.76 13.61 -18.87
C ARG A 277 -1.86 12.65 -18.13
N PHE A 278 -0.90 12.03 -18.82
CA PHE A 278 0.11 11.19 -18.20
C PHE A 278 0.94 11.96 -17.17
N THR A 279 1.44 13.14 -17.56
CA THR A 279 2.25 13.98 -16.68
C THR A 279 1.46 14.43 -15.45
N ALA A 280 0.19 14.78 -15.62
CA ALA A 280 -0.69 15.12 -14.49
C ALA A 280 -0.88 13.95 -13.53
N GLY A 281 -1.00 12.72 -14.03
CA GLY A 281 -1.06 11.51 -13.22
C GLY A 281 0.26 11.21 -12.48
N ALA A 282 1.39 11.31 -13.19
CA ALA A 282 2.72 11.07 -12.62
C ALA A 282 3.10 12.13 -11.56
N ALA A 283 2.72 13.38 -11.77
CA ALA A 283 3.00 14.47 -10.83
C ALA A 283 2.41 14.24 -9.44
N ARG A 284 1.30 13.52 -9.33
CA ARG A 284 0.67 13.18 -8.04
C ARG A 284 1.57 12.35 -7.11
N VAL A 285 2.45 11.55 -7.69
CA VAL A 285 3.38 10.67 -6.96
C VAL A 285 4.85 11.12 -7.05
N LEU A 286 5.10 12.34 -7.53
CA LEU A 286 6.46 12.86 -7.63
C LEU A 286 7.12 12.97 -6.24
N GLY A 287 6.39 13.47 -5.24
CA GLY A 287 6.87 13.54 -3.87
C GLY A 287 7.24 12.17 -3.30
N PRO A 288 6.34 11.16 -3.31
CA PRO A 288 6.66 9.79 -2.96
C PRO A 288 7.84 9.19 -3.74
N ALA A 289 7.96 9.45 -5.05
CA ALA A 289 9.08 8.98 -5.86
C ALA A 289 10.41 9.59 -5.39
N LEU A 290 10.47 10.90 -5.17
CA LEU A 290 11.66 11.56 -4.64
C LEU A 290 12.01 11.07 -3.21
N ALA A 291 11.01 10.80 -2.38
CA ALA A 291 11.22 10.23 -1.05
C ALA A 291 11.94 8.86 -1.11
N ILE A 292 11.66 8.02 -2.13
CA ILE A 292 12.39 6.77 -2.37
C ILE A 292 13.87 7.06 -2.65
N GLY A 293 14.17 8.02 -3.53
CA GLY A 293 15.53 8.41 -3.86
C GLY A 293 16.30 8.90 -2.63
N PHE A 294 15.68 9.77 -1.82
CA PHE A 294 16.30 10.27 -0.59
C PHE A 294 16.48 9.18 0.48
N ALA A 295 15.48 8.30 0.65
CA ALA A 295 15.59 7.16 1.55
C ALA A 295 16.77 6.24 1.15
N ASN A 296 16.92 5.98 -0.16
CA ASN A 296 18.04 5.23 -0.67
C ASN A 296 19.39 5.99 -0.47
N GLY A 297 19.39 7.32 -0.57
CA GLY A 297 20.55 8.17 -0.23
C GLY A 297 20.98 8.00 1.23
N VAL A 298 20.03 7.95 2.16
CA VAL A 298 20.32 7.64 3.57
C VAL A 298 20.94 6.25 3.71
N MET A 299 20.46 5.27 2.92
CA MET A 299 21.04 3.92 2.90
C MET A 299 22.49 3.91 2.40
N VAL A 300 22.77 4.64 1.31
CA VAL A 300 24.14 4.83 0.80
C VAL A 300 25.03 5.41 1.89
N LEU A 301 24.57 6.46 2.55
CA LEU A 301 25.29 7.12 3.65
C LEU A 301 25.59 6.17 4.81
N LEU A 302 24.61 5.39 5.26
CA LEU A 302 24.77 4.42 6.35
C LEU A 302 25.73 3.28 5.98
N ASN A 303 25.73 2.87 4.72
CA ASN A 303 26.68 1.87 4.21
C ASN A 303 28.09 2.42 4.13
N GLU A 304 28.31 3.63 3.58
CA GLU A 304 29.63 4.29 3.53
C GLU A 304 30.21 4.54 4.93
N ALA A 305 29.35 4.85 5.90
CA ALA A 305 29.76 5.00 7.30
C ALA A 305 29.98 3.67 8.03
N ASN A 306 29.73 2.53 7.41
CA ASN A 306 29.75 1.21 8.04
C ASN A 306 28.88 1.12 9.31
N ILE A 307 27.73 1.82 9.31
CA ILE A 307 26.79 1.89 10.44
C ILE A 307 25.65 0.89 10.29
N MET A 308 25.32 0.50 9.05
CA MET A 308 24.17 -0.37 8.77
C MET A 308 24.29 -1.72 9.49
N ASP A 309 25.39 -2.42 9.26
CA ASP A 309 25.64 -3.71 9.88
C ASP A 309 25.78 -3.59 11.40
N THR A 310 26.31 -2.47 11.91
CA THR A 310 26.36 -2.16 13.34
C THR A 310 24.94 -2.03 13.94
N ALA A 311 24.04 -1.37 13.25
CA ALA A 311 22.64 -1.27 13.69
C ALA A 311 21.98 -2.66 13.77
N VAL A 312 22.18 -3.49 12.73
CA VAL A 312 21.70 -4.88 12.70
C VAL A 312 22.30 -5.70 13.85
N TYR A 313 23.60 -5.55 14.13
CA TYR A 313 24.31 -6.24 15.23
C TYR A 313 23.69 -5.91 16.59
N TYR A 314 23.48 -4.63 16.90
CA TYR A 314 22.87 -4.25 18.18
C TYR A 314 21.41 -4.68 18.28
N MET A 315 20.65 -4.61 17.17
CA MET A 315 19.26 -5.08 17.15
C MET A 315 19.20 -6.60 17.32
N SER A 316 20.06 -7.37 16.65
CA SER A 316 20.11 -8.83 16.79
C SER A 316 20.48 -9.24 18.21
N ASN A 317 21.47 -8.60 18.82
CA ASN A 317 21.85 -8.88 20.21
C ASN A 317 20.72 -8.54 21.20
N ALA A 318 20.01 -7.45 20.99
CA ALA A 318 18.87 -7.09 21.85
C ALA A 318 17.67 -8.08 21.71
N LEU A 319 17.57 -8.75 20.57
CA LEU A 319 16.52 -9.72 20.26
C LEU A 319 16.96 -11.17 20.46
N GLN A 320 18.28 -11.41 20.59
CA GLN A 320 18.83 -12.74 20.79
C GLN A 320 18.28 -13.39 22.06
N GLY A 321 17.97 -14.67 21.99
CA GLY A 321 17.36 -15.42 23.09
C GLY A 321 15.87 -15.15 23.33
N LYS A 322 15.26 -14.19 22.61
CA LYS A 322 13.80 -14.02 22.64
C LYS A 322 13.12 -15.01 21.69
N SER A 323 11.90 -15.40 22.04
CA SER A 323 11.13 -16.26 21.13
C SER A 323 10.83 -15.52 19.81
N PRO A 324 10.75 -16.22 18.67
CA PRO A 324 10.39 -15.60 17.38
C PRO A 324 9.10 -14.78 17.45
N MET A 325 8.14 -15.21 18.26
CA MET A 325 6.89 -14.50 18.52
C MET A 325 7.11 -13.11 19.11
N ILE A 326 7.94 -12.99 20.16
CA ILE A 326 8.27 -11.70 20.78
C ILE A 326 9.07 -10.82 19.81
N THR A 327 10.00 -11.41 19.10
CA THR A 327 10.80 -10.70 18.07
C THR A 327 9.92 -10.09 16.99
N LEU A 328 9.00 -10.88 16.42
CA LEU A 328 8.07 -10.42 15.39
C LEU A 328 7.11 -9.34 15.93
N LEU A 329 6.69 -9.44 17.20
CA LEU A 329 5.88 -8.41 17.85
C LEU A 329 6.65 -7.08 17.93
N ILE A 330 7.90 -7.13 18.36
CA ILE A 330 8.74 -5.93 18.50
C ILE A 330 8.94 -5.28 17.13
N ILE A 331 9.24 -6.07 16.09
CA ILE A 331 9.41 -5.56 14.72
C ILE A 331 8.08 -4.98 14.20
N TYR A 332 6.97 -5.67 14.39
CA TYR A 332 5.64 -5.22 13.98
C TYR A 332 5.26 -3.88 14.63
N VAL A 333 5.42 -3.78 15.96
CA VAL A 333 5.14 -2.55 16.70
C VAL A 333 6.08 -1.43 16.27
N PHE A 334 7.36 -1.72 16.07
CA PHE A 334 8.34 -0.73 15.60
C PHE A 334 7.95 -0.15 14.23
N VAL A 335 7.60 -0.99 13.25
CA VAL A 335 7.14 -0.55 11.92
C VAL A 335 5.85 0.27 12.05
N THR A 336 4.92 -0.18 12.89
CA THR A 336 3.66 0.53 13.18
C THR A 336 3.90 1.93 13.75
N CYS A 337 4.84 2.07 14.70
CA CYS A 337 5.22 3.37 15.27
C CYS A 337 5.97 4.24 14.25
N LEU A 338 6.85 3.65 13.46
CA LEU A 338 7.58 4.36 12.42
C LEU A 338 6.61 4.94 11.37
N ASN A 339 5.52 4.26 11.06
CA ASN A 339 4.49 4.72 10.14
C ASN A 339 3.78 6.01 10.59
N PHE A 340 3.82 6.33 11.88
CA PHE A 340 3.33 7.62 12.37
C PHE A 340 4.16 8.80 11.84
N PHE A 341 5.46 8.61 11.66
CA PHE A 341 6.39 9.66 11.21
C PHE A 341 6.65 9.62 9.70
N VAL A 342 6.69 8.42 9.10
CA VAL A 342 7.05 8.18 7.70
C VAL A 342 5.89 7.48 6.99
N VAL A 343 5.06 8.26 6.30
CA VAL A 343 3.84 7.76 5.64
C VAL A 343 4.14 6.96 4.36
N SER A 344 5.25 7.29 3.65
CA SER A 344 5.60 6.63 2.39
C SER A 344 5.94 5.15 2.61
N GLY A 345 5.05 4.24 2.20
CA GLY A 345 5.28 2.80 2.31
C GLY A 345 6.46 2.31 1.45
N SER A 346 6.61 2.81 0.23
CA SER A 346 7.72 2.42 -0.66
C SER A 346 9.06 2.97 -0.18
N GLY A 347 9.13 4.26 0.19
CA GLY A 347 10.35 4.87 0.74
C GLY A 347 10.78 4.20 2.05
N LYS A 348 9.81 3.89 2.91
CA LYS A 348 10.06 3.17 4.17
C LYS A 348 10.54 1.73 3.93
N ALA A 349 10.00 1.02 2.92
CA ALA A 349 10.47 -0.31 2.52
C ALA A 349 11.94 -0.29 2.13
N VAL A 350 12.35 0.68 1.31
CA VAL A 350 13.75 0.88 0.89
C VAL A 350 14.67 1.12 2.09
N MET A 351 14.20 1.88 3.07
CA MET A 351 14.99 2.17 4.28
C MET A 351 15.03 0.98 5.26
N MET A 352 13.92 0.25 5.41
CA MET A 352 13.78 -0.76 6.45
C MET A 352 14.20 -2.17 6.02
N MET A 353 13.94 -2.58 4.76
CA MET A 353 14.22 -3.94 4.34
C MET A 353 15.70 -4.32 4.40
N PRO A 354 16.67 -3.43 4.08
CA PRO A 354 18.09 -3.72 4.26
C PRO A 354 18.52 -3.96 5.72
N ILE A 355 17.73 -3.49 6.67
CA ILE A 355 17.95 -3.76 8.11
C ILE A 355 17.20 -5.05 8.52
N LEU A 356 15.93 -5.16 8.13
CA LEU A 356 15.07 -6.26 8.55
C LEU A 356 15.47 -7.60 7.90
N SER A 357 16.00 -7.58 6.68
CA SER A 357 16.41 -8.81 5.98
C SER A 357 17.60 -9.50 6.65
N PRO A 358 18.74 -8.85 6.91
CA PRO A 358 19.84 -9.46 7.68
C PRO A 358 19.42 -9.86 9.10
N LEU A 359 18.61 -9.03 9.75
CA LEU A 359 18.10 -9.33 11.08
C LEU A 359 17.27 -10.63 11.08
N GLY A 360 16.40 -10.82 10.07
CA GLY A 360 15.64 -12.05 9.88
C GLY A 360 16.55 -13.26 9.66
N GLN A 361 17.61 -13.11 8.85
CA GLN A 361 18.61 -14.18 8.60
C GLN A 361 19.29 -14.61 9.92
N ILE A 362 19.78 -13.64 10.69
CA ILE A 362 20.48 -13.88 11.97
C ILE A 362 19.54 -14.57 12.99
N LEU A 363 18.28 -14.18 13.03
CA LEU A 363 17.28 -14.73 13.97
C LEU A 363 16.57 -15.98 13.46
N GLY A 364 16.93 -16.49 12.28
CA GLY A 364 16.30 -17.67 11.68
C GLY A 364 14.84 -17.46 11.27
N ILE A 365 14.42 -16.23 11.00
CA ILE A 365 13.07 -15.90 10.55
C ILE A 365 13.05 -15.83 9.02
N ASN A 366 12.10 -16.54 8.42
CA ASN A 366 11.94 -16.54 6.96
C ASN A 366 11.71 -15.14 6.39
N GLN A 367 12.36 -14.83 5.25
CA GLN A 367 12.28 -13.51 4.61
C GLN A 367 10.85 -13.13 4.18
N GLN A 368 10.00 -14.11 3.80
CA GLN A 368 8.59 -13.83 3.52
C GLN A 368 7.82 -13.36 4.76
N VAL A 369 8.14 -13.94 5.92
CA VAL A 369 7.55 -13.52 7.21
C VAL A 369 8.01 -12.10 7.56
N MET A 370 9.29 -11.77 7.31
CA MET A 370 9.81 -10.41 7.53
C MET A 370 9.11 -9.38 6.63
N VAL A 371 8.95 -9.68 5.33
CA VAL A 371 8.21 -8.83 4.39
C VAL A 371 6.73 -8.70 4.79
N LEU A 372 6.11 -9.79 5.25
CA LEU A 372 4.72 -9.77 5.74
C LEU A 372 4.59 -8.89 7.00
N THR A 373 5.50 -9.04 7.95
CA THR A 373 5.52 -8.26 9.20
C THR A 373 5.65 -6.77 8.92
N TYR A 374 6.57 -6.40 8.02
CA TYR A 374 6.71 -5.02 7.54
C TYR A 374 5.41 -4.53 6.90
N GLN A 375 4.87 -5.28 5.95
CA GLN A 375 3.68 -4.89 5.19
C GLN A 375 2.45 -4.68 6.08
N LEU A 376 2.23 -5.55 7.07
CA LEU A 376 1.10 -5.44 7.98
C LEU A 376 1.26 -4.30 8.99
N GLY A 377 2.50 -4.04 9.44
CA GLY A 377 2.80 -2.91 10.32
C GLY A 377 2.64 -1.56 9.60
N ASP A 378 2.98 -1.50 8.32
CA ASP A 378 2.84 -0.32 7.47
C ASP A 378 1.38 -0.09 7.06
N GLY A 379 0.77 -1.06 6.39
CA GLY A 379 -0.44 -0.85 5.59
C GLY A 379 -1.67 -0.49 6.40
N LEU A 380 -1.89 -1.12 7.57
CA LEU A 380 -3.09 -0.90 8.38
C LEU A 380 -3.12 0.52 8.98
N THR A 381 -1.98 1.03 9.38
CA THR A 381 -1.89 2.29 10.11
C THR A 381 -1.87 3.53 9.23
N ASN A 382 -1.78 3.39 7.91
CA ASN A 382 -1.91 4.48 6.93
C ASN A 382 -3.23 5.24 7.08
N TYR A 383 -4.30 4.55 7.48
CA TYR A 383 -5.64 5.12 7.66
C TYR A 383 -6.05 5.30 9.12
N LEU A 384 -5.12 5.10 10.05
CA LEU A 384 -5.29 5.35 11.48
C LEU A 384 -4.46 6.55 11.95
N TRP A 385 -3.21 6.67 11.52
CA TRP A 385 -2.33 7.77 11.88
C TRP A 385 -2.69 9.07 11.16
N PRO A 386 -2.54 10.24 11.84
CA PRO A 386 -3.02 11.53 11.32
C PRO A 386 -2.54 11.85 9.91
N ALA A 387 -1.29 11.55 9.60
CA ALA A 387 -0.66 11.97 8.35
C ALA A 387 -1.34 11.40 7.10
N GLY A 388 -1.70 10.10 7.08
CA GLY A 388 -2.44 9.49 5.96
C GLY A 388 -3.94 9.62 6.11
N ALA A 389 -4.46 9.35 7.33
CA ALA A 389 -5.89 9.33 7.60
C ALA A 389 -6.55 10.71 7.46
N ALA A 390 -5.86 11.82 7.83
CA ALA A 390 -6.42 13.15 7.70
C ALA A 390 -6.70 13.53 6.24
N VAL A 391 -5.81 13.16 5.32
CA VAL A 391 -6.01 13.39 3.88
C VAL A 391 -7.21 12.59 3.36
N ALA A 392 -7.28 11.30 3.68
CA ALA A 392 -8.40 10.45 3.29
C ALA A 392 -9.75 10.97 3.85
N CYS A 393 -9.76 11.39 5.13
CA CYS A 393 -10.93 11.98 5.76
C CYS A 393 -11.33 13.30 5.09
N ALA A 394 -10.40 14.19 4.80
CA ALA A 394 -10.67 15.46 4.11
C ALA A 394 -11.34 15.23 2.75
N LEU A 395 -10.86 14.25 1.97
CA LEU A 395 -11.44 13.88 0.68
C LEU A 395 -12.86 13.29 0.81
N CYS A 396 -13.15 12.64 1.93
CA CYS A 396 -14.50 12.16 2.27
C CYS A 396 -15.39 13.26 2.89
N GLY A 397 -14.87 14.47 3.14
CA GLY A 397 -15.54 15.51 3.92
C GLY A 397 -15.79 15.10 5.38
N MET A 398 -14.96 14.22 5.93
CA MET A 398 -15.08 13.65 7.28
C MET A 398 -14.12 14.34 8.27
N ASP A 399 -14.61 14.64 9.46
CA ASP A 399 -13.75 15.07 10.56
C ASP A 399 -12.86 13.90 11.03
N PHE A 400 -11.54 14.17 11.14
CA PHE A 400 -10.57 13.15 11.55
C PHE A 400 -10.85 12.60 12.96
N GLY A 401 -11.29 13.43 13.91
CA GLY A 401 -11.59 12.98 15.27
C GLY A 401 -12.79 12.04 15.34
N LYS A 402 -13.82 12.28 14.52
CA LYS A 402 -14.98 11.37 14.36
C LYS A 402 -14.54 10.04 13.73
N TRP A 403 -13.73 10.12 12.65
CA TRP A 403 -13.16 8.94 12.00
C TRP A 403 -12.31 8.11 12.97
N PHE A 404 -11.39 8.73 13.72
CA PHE A 404 -10.48 8.04 14.63
C PHE A 404 -11.24 7.23 15.68
N ARG A 405 -12.35 7.77 16.24
CA ARG A 405 -13.20 7.05 17.21
C ARG A 405 -13.83 5.78 16.65
N PHE A 406 -14.14 5.77 15.37
CA PHE A 406 -14.62 4.58 14.66
C PHE A 406 -13.45 3.66 14.26
N ALA A 407 -12.42 4.22 13.65
CA ALA A 407 -11.29 3.51 13.08
C ALA A 407 -10.46 2.74 14.12
N ILE A 408 -10.26 3.31 15.32
CA ILE A 408 -9.48 2.64 16.38
C ILE A 408 -10.07 1.28 16.76
N LYS A 409 -11.38 1.12 16.66
CA LYS A 409 -12.05 -0.17 16.94
C LYS A 409 -11.87 -1.15 15.77
N SER A 410 -12.14 -0.72 14.55
CA SER A 410 -12.10 -1.58 13.37
C SER A 410 -10.68 -1.91 12.95
N ILE A 411 -9.83 -0.89 12.77
CA ILE A 411 -8.42 -1.07 12.39
C ILE A 411 -7.63 -1.68 13.56
N GLY A 412 -7.91 -1.29 14.81
CA GLY A 412 -7.30 -1.92 15.98
C GLY A 412 -7.58 -3.43 16.06
N THR A 413 -8.81 -3.87 15.73
CA THR A 413 -9.11 -5.30 15.63
C THR A 413 -8.32 -5.95 14.49
N MET A 414 -8.19 -5.28 13.33
CA MET A 414 -7.34 -5.77 12.23
C MET A 414 -5.86 -5.85 12.64
N MET A 415 -5.36 -4.90 13.44
CA MET A 415 -3.98 -4.93 13.94
C MET A 415 -3.70 -6.12 14.85
N VAL A 416 -4.64 -6.46 15.73
CA VAL A 416 -4.53 -7.68 16.55
C VAL A 416 -4.57 -8.93 15.67
N ALA A 417 -5.49 -9.00 14.72
CA ALA A 417 -5.57 -10.10 13.76
C ALA A 417 -4.29 -10.19 12.91
N ALA A 418 -3.70 -9.07 12.50
CA ALA A 418 -2.44 -9.01 11.78
C ALA A 418 -1.30 -9.68 12.56
N TYR A 419 -1.17 -9.37 13.84
CA TYR A 419 -0.15 -10.00 14.67
C TYR A 419 -0.38 -11.52 14.80
N ILE A 420 -1.62 -11.97 14.98
CA ILE A 420 -1.94 -13.41 14.99
C ILE A 420 -1.55 -14.06 13.66
N LEU A 421 -1.86 -13.42 12.53
CA LEU A 421 -1.51 -13.92 11.20
C LEU A 421 0.01 -13.96 10.99
N ILE A 422 0.77 -13.01 11.51
CA ILE A 422 2.25 -13.04 11.48
C ILE A 422 2.78 -14.26 12.24
N ILE A 423 2.23 -14.55 13.43
CA ILE A 423 2.63 -15.72 14.22
C ILE A 423 2.32 -17.00 13.46
N VAL A 424 1.11 -17.12 12.90
CA VAL A 424 0.71 -18.29 12.10
C VAL A 424 1.63 -18.44 10.88
N ALA A 425 1.95 -17.36 10.16
CA ALA A 425 2.89 -17.39 9.05
C ALA A 425 4.26 -17.93 9.45
N ASN A 426 4.77 -17.48 10.60
CA ASN A 426 6.04 -18.00 11.12
C ASN A 426 5.94 -19.48 11.52
N ALA A 427 4.85 -19.89 12.17
CA ALA A 427 4.64 -21.26 12.61
C ALA A 427 4.54 -22.27 11.45
N ILE A 428 3.94 -21.87 10.31
CA ILE A 428 3.85 -22.70 9.11
C ILE A 428 5.07 -22.55 8.20
N ASN A 429 6.10 -21.82 8.62
CA ASN A 429 7.29 -21.54 7.85
C ASN A 429 6.96 -20.96 6.45
N TYR A 430 6.13 -19.90 6.42
CA TYR A 430 5.64 -19.24 5.23
C TYR A 430 6.77 -18.70 4.33
N GLY A 431 7.06 -19.43 3.26
CA GLY A 431 8.16 -19.24 2.31
C GLY A 431 9.29 -20.26 2.51
N PRO A 432 10.40 -20.15 1.77
CA PRO A 432 10.61 -19.38 0.53
C PRO A 432 9.85 -19.99 -0.65
N PHE A 433 9.59 -19.17 -1.69
CA PHE A 433 8.89 -19.59 -2.92
C PHE A 433 9.73 -19.35 -4.16
#